data_ce67df8adad90e92d7f49e5fa43b3949
#
_entry.id   ce67df8adad90e92d7f49e5fa43b3949
#
_cell.length_a   1.000
_cell.length_b   1.000
_cell.length_c   1.000
_cell.angle_alpha   90.00
_cell.angle_beta   90.00
_cell.angle_gamma   90.00
#
_symmetry.space_group_name_H-M   'P 1'
#
loop_
_entity.id
_entity.type
_entity.pdbx_description
1 polymer ?
#
loop_
_entity_poly.entity_id
_entity_poly.type
_entity_poly.pdbx_seq_one_letter_code
_entity_poly.pdbx_strand_id
1 'polypeptide(L)'
;MKNALRLSPVRQVLVEKSIRGFKEIEYEVVRDANDTAIAVCNMENLDPVGIHTGDSIVVAPSQTLTNKEYQLLRDSALKIIRALKIEGGCNVQFALDPQSFDYFLIEVNPRVSRSSALASKASGYPIARVSAKIAVGMRLDEIMLANTPACFEPALDYVV
;
A
#
# COMPACT_ATOMS: atom_id res chain seq x y z
N MET A 1 -20.48 -14.53 -18.68
CA MET A 1 -20.34 -15.88 -18.14
C MET A 1 -20.10 -16.96 -19.21
N LYS A 2 -20.98 -17.16 -20.23
CA LYS A 2 -20.80 -18.22 -21.26
C LYS A 2 -19.42 -18.18 -21.95
N ASN A 3 -18.92 -16.99 -22.35
CA ASN A 3 -17.62 -16.86 -22.99
C ASN A 3 -16.48 -17.19 -22.06
N ALA A 4 -16.50 -16.75 -20.80
CA ALA A 4 -15.48 -17.06 -19.83
C ALA A 4 -15.37 -18.58 -19.55
N LEU A 5 -16.51 -19.25 -19.35
CA LEU A 5 -16.57 -20.70 -19.20
C LEU A 5 -16.04 -21.46 -20.44
N ARG A 6 -16.29 -20.93 -21.65
CA ARG A 6 -15.80 -21.54 -22.90
C ARG A 6 -14.31 -21.41 -23.05
N LEU A 7 -13.73 -20.25 -22.63
CA LEU A 7 -12.30 -19.94 -22.77
C LEU A 7 -11.45 -20.55 -21.63
N SER A 8 -12.06 -20.83 -20.48
CA SER A 8 -11.37 -21.46 -19.36
C SER A 8 -10.97 -22.90 -19.67
N PRO A 9 -9.68 -23.28 -19.56
CA PRO A 9 -9.24 -24.66 -19.78
C PRO A 9 -9.93 -25.67 -18.89
N VAL A 10 -10.25 -25.28 -17.65
CA VAL A 10 -10.91 -26.13 -16.63
C VAL A 10 -12.41 -25.89 -16.56
N ARG A 11 -12.97 -25.03 -17.45
CA ARG A 11 -14.41 -24.66 -17.48
C ARG A 11 -14.95 -24.14 -16.15
N GLN A 12 -14.10 -23.47 -15.37
CA GLN A 12 -14.45 -22.79 -14.15
C GLN A 12 -14.17 -21.31 -14.27
N VAL A 13 -14.95 -20.48 -13.59
CA VAL A 13 -14.77 -19.02 -13.54
C VAL A 13 -14.99 -18.54 -12.12
N LEU A 14 -14.21 -17.55 -11.71
CA LEU A 14 -14.43 -16.79 -10.49
C LEU A 14 -15.45 -15.69 -10.77
N VAL A 15 -16.41 -15.52 -9.86
CA VAL A 15 -17.40 -14.44 -9.92
C VAL A 15 -17.23 -13.58 -8.69
N GLU A 16 -16.92 -12.31 -8.88
CA GLU A 16 -16.68 -11.35 -7.81
C GLU A 16 -17.63 -10.17 -7.92
N LYS A 17 -17.80 -9.45 -6.80
CA LYS A 17 -18.53 -8.18 -6.79
C LYS A 17 -17.75 -7.15 -7.61
N SER A 18 -18.45 -6.43 -8.49
CA SER A 18 -17.82 -5.31 -9.22
C SER A 18 -17.60 -4.14 -8.28
N ILE A 19 -16.37 -3.61 -8.30
CA ILE A 19 -15.95 -2.40 -7.57
C ILE A 19 -15.68 -1.24 -8.52
N ARG A 20 -16.28 -1.28 -9.72
CA ARG A 20 -16.16 -0.20 -10.70
C ARG A 20 -16.64 1.11 -10.11
N GLY A 21 -15.82 2.16 -10.23
CA GLY A 21 -16.10 3.49 -9.69
C GLY A 21 -15.57 3.73 -8.28
N PHE A 22 -14.96 2.72 -7.65
CA PHE A 22 -14.23 2.91 -6.40
C PHE A 22 -12.89 3.61 -6.67
N LYS A 23 -12.37 4.30 -5.66
CA LYS A 23 -11.01 4.84 -5.67
C LYS A 23 -10.02 3.73 -5.35
N GLU A 24 -8.90 3.68 -6.05
CA GLU A 24 -7.80 2.79 -5.72
C GLU A 24 -6.75 3.54 -4.91
N ILE A 25 -6.54 3.07 -3.68
CA ILE A 25 -5.65 3.70 -2.70
C ILE A 25 -4.62 2.67 -2.25
N GLU A 26 -3.36 3.07 -2.24
CA GLU A 26 -2.25 2.23 -1.80
C GLU A 26 -1.58 2.81 -0.56
N TYR A 27 -1.07 1.92 0.28
CA TYR A 27 -0.21 2.25 1.40
C TYR A 27 1.09 1.48 1.32
N GLU A 28 2.20 2.18 1.39
CA GLU A 28 3.50 1.59 1.67
C GLU A 28 3.71 1.60 3.17
N VAL A 29 3.81 0.41 3.74
CA VAL A 29 4.00 0.19 5.18
C VAL A 29 5.27 -0.60 5.42
N VAL A 30 5.90 -0.39 6.58
CA VAL A 30 7.10 -1.12 6.99
C VAL A 30 6.92 -1.59 8.42
N ARG A 31 7.34 -2.83 8.71
CA ARG A 31 7.29 -3.41 10.04
C ARG A 31 8.57 -4.20 10.34
N ASP A 32 9.04 -4.14 11.59
CA ASP A 32 10.16 -4.94 12.07
C ASP A 32 9.71 -6.14 12.96
N ALA A 33 10.67 -6.95 13.38
CA ALA A 33 10.42 -8.13 14.23
C ALA A 33 9.86 -7.78 15.62
N ASN A 34 10.05 -6.54 16.10
CA ASN A 34 9.55 -6.05 17.37
C ASN A 34 8.10 -5.50 17.31
N ASP A 35 7.43 -5.69 16.16
CA ASP A 35 6.09 -5.16 15.89
C ASP A 35 6.00 -3.63 15.79
N THR A 36 7.13 -2.94 15.68
CA THR A 36 7.13 -1.54 15.31
C THR A 36 6.72 -1.44 13.84
N ALA A 37 5.61 -0.76 13.55
CA ALA A 37 5.06 -0.63 12.21
C ALA A 37 4.67 0.81 11.91
N ILE A 38 5.01 1.29 10.72
CA ILE A 38 4.73 2.64 10.25
C ILE A 38 4.11 2.62 8.87
N ALA A 39 3.30 3.63 8.56
CA ALA A 39 2.87 3.95 7.21
C ALA A 39 3.82 4.99 6.62
N VAL A 40 4.59 4.60 5.63
CA VAL A 40 5.59 5.48 5.00
C VAL A 40 4.94 6.49 4.08
N CYS A 41 4.00 6.04 3.28
CA CYS A 41 3.33 6.87 2.28
C CYS A 41 2.00 6.25 1.89
N ASN A 42 1.00 7.08 1.62
CA ASN A 42 -0.17 6.67 0.88
C ASN A 42 -0.13 7.24 -0.53
N MET A 43 -0.78 6.57 -1.46
CA MET A 43 -0.83 6.93 -2.87
C MET A 43 -2.23 6.68 -3.41
N GLU A 44 -2.58 7.39 -4.47
CA GLU A 44 -3.87 7.27 -5.15
C GLU A 44 -3.64 7.04 -6.64
N ASN A 45 -4.30 6.03 -7.20
CA ASN A 45 -4.37 5.81 -8.62
C ASN A 45 -5.48 6.69 -9.22
N LEU A 46 -5.16 7.51 -10.21
CA LEU A 46 -6.12 8.38 -10.88
C LEU A 46 -6.95 7.64 -11.93
N ASP A 47 -6.45 6.52 -12.43
CA ASP A 47 -7.14 5.67 -13.37
C ASP A 47 -8.21 4.81 -12.68
N PRO A 48 -9.25 4.36 -13.41
CA PRO A 48 -10.29 3.51 -12.85
C PRO A 48 -9.74 2.22 -12.24
N VAL A 49 -10.32 1.79 -11.11
CA VAL A 49 -9.99 0.50 -10.46
C VAL A 49 -10.00 -0.64 -11.47
N GLY A 50 -8.93 -1.43 -11.46
CA GLY A 50 -8.72 -2.56 -12.37
C GLY A 50 -7.69 -2.28 -13.47
N ILE A 51 -7.20 -1.05 -13.59
CA ILE A 51 -5.98 -0.75 -14.36
C ILE A 51 -4.80 -1.03 -13.45
N HIS A 52 -3.88 -1.87 -13.91
CA HIS A 52 -2.72 -2.25 -13.09
C HIS A 52 -1.89 -1.02 -12.71
N THR A 53 -1.52 -0.90 -11.43
CA THR A 53 -0.73 0.23 -10.87
C THR A 53 0.49 0.61 -11.70
N GLY A 54 1.14 -0.38 -12.35
CA GLY A 54 2.29 -0.13 -13.21
C GLY A 54 1.97 0.59 -14.51
N ASP A 55 0.70 0.68 -14.88
CA ASP A 55 0.20 1.26 -16.15
C ASP A 55 -0.71 2.46 -15.90
N SER A 56 -0.90 2.86 -14.63
CA SER A 56 -1.74 3.98 -14.22
C SER A 56 -0.93 5.17 -13.73
N ILE A 57 -1.57 6.34 -13.71
CA ILE A 57 -1.02 7.56 -13.09
C ILE A 57 -1.25 7.46 -11.58
N VAL A 58 -0.16 7.51 -10.82
CA VAL A 58 -0.17 7.44 -9.36
C VAL A 58 0.32 8.75 -8.77
N VAL A 59 -0.40 9.28 -7.81
CA VAL A 59 -0.01 10.49 -7.06
C VAL A 59 0.28 10.16 -5.60
N ALA A 60 1.28 10.77 -5.04
CA ALA A 60 1.68 10.65 -3.65
C ALA A 60 1.86 12.04 -3.01
N PRO A 61 1.25 12.35 -1.87
CA PRO A 61 0.21 11.55 -1.20
C PRO A 61 -1.13 11.59 -1.95
N SER A 62 -2.10 10.76 -1.55
CA SER A 62 -3.46 10.79 -2.11
C SER A 62 -4.08 12.19 -1.91
N GLN A 63 -4.79 12.67 -2.96
CA GLN A 63 -5.31 14.03 -3.01
C GLN A 63 -6.80 14.13 -2.72
N THR A 64 -7.54 13.04 -2.83
CA THR A 64 -9.00 13.05 -2.76
C THR A 64 -9.58 12.42 -1.49
N LEU A 65 -8.72 11.99 -0.56
CA LEU A 65 -9.16 11.42 0.72
C LEU A 65 -9.42 12.50 1.75
N THR A 66 -10.52 12.33 2.49
CA THR A 66 -10.71 13.02 3.75
C THR A 66 -9.76 12.46 4.82
N ASN A 67 -9.50 13.22 5.88
CA ASN A 67 -8.66 12.72 6.99
C ASN A 67 -9.23 11.43 7.62
N LYS A 68 -10.55 11.28 7.68
CA LYS A 68 -11.19 10.06 8.22
C LYS A 68 -10.92 8.84 7.34
N GLU A 69 -11.04 8.98 6.04
CA GLU A 69 -10.73 7.91 5.08
C GLU A 69 -9.24 7.55 5.12
N TYR A 70 -8.37 8.56 5.15
CA TYR A 70 -6.94 8.37 5.30
C TYR A 70 -6.60 7.54 6.54
N GLN A 71 -7.09 7.93 7.72
CA GLN A 71 -6.81 7.22 8.97
C GLN A 71 -7.41 5.81 8.99
N LEU A 72 -8.62 5.64 8.45
CA LEU A 72 -9.27 4.33 8.35
C LEU A 72 -8.42 3.34 7.55
N LEU A 73 -7.97 3.73 6.37
CA LEU A 73 -7.16 2.87 5.50
C LEU A 73 -5.74 2.67 6.04
N ARG A 74 -5.14 3.71 6.64
CA ARG A 74 -3.85 3.62 7.33
C ARG A 74 -3.89 2.58 8.45
N ASP A 75 -4.86 2.68 9.34
CA ASP A 75 -5.01 1.74 10.45
C ASP A 75 -5.25 0.32 9.96
N SER A 76 -6.01 0.17 8.87
CA SER A 76 -6.26 -1.12 8.24
C SER A 76 -4.98 -1.72 7.66
N ALA A 77 -4.16 -0.92 6.97
CA ALA A 77 -2.87 -1.37 6.44
C ALA A 77 -1.92 -1.83 7.55
N LEU A 78 -1.83 -1.06 8.65
CA LEU A 78 -1.02 -1.43 9.82
C LEU A 78 -1.52 -2.69 10.53
N LYS A 79 -2.84 -2.88 10.63
CA LYS A 79 -3.44 -4.12 11.16
C LYS A 79 -3.11 -5.32 10.29
N ILE A 80 -3.19 -5.16 8.97
CA ILE A 80 -2.91 -6.23 8.00
C ILE A 80 -1.45 -6.68 8.09
N ILE A 81 -0.50 -5.76 8.05
CA ILE A 81 0.93 -6.12 8.10
C ILE A 81 1.29 -6.82 9.41
N ARG A 82 0.68 -6.42 10.54
CA ARG A 82 0.83 -7.09 11.84
C ARG A 82 0.21 -8.47 11.85
N ALA A 83 -1.03 -8.61 11.39
CA ALA A 83 -1.76 -9.88 11.35
C ALA A 83 -1.03 -10.94 10.50
N LEU A 84 -0.43 -10.51 9.39
CA LEU A 84 0.35 -11.37 8.50
C LEU A 84 1.80 -11.57 8.98
N LYS A 85 2.22 -10.87 10.04
CA LYS A 85 3.60 -10.89 10.59
C LYS A 85 4.68 -10.62 9.54
N ILE A 86 4.36 -9.73 8.57
CA ILE A 86 5.31 -9.34 7.54
C ILE A 86 6.41 -8.50 8.17
N GLU A 87 7.67 -8.81 7.85
CA GLU A 87 8.85 -8.03 8.22
C GLU A 87 9.45 -7.37 6.98
N GLY A 88 9.79 -6.08 7.09
CA GLY A 88 10.21 -5.25 5.96
C GLY A 88 9.07 -4.47 5.33
N GLY A 89 9.25 -4.10 4.06
CA GLY A 89 8.30 -3.30 3.31
C GLY A 89 7.13 -4.12 2.75
N CYS A 90 5.97 -3.53 2.75
CA CYS A 90 4.75 -4.12 2.18
C CYS A 90 3.89 -3.04 1.54
N ASN A 91 3.39 -3.34 0.34
CA ASN A 91 2.37 -2.54 -0.33
C ASN A 91 0.99 -3.16 -0.07
N VAL A 92 0.04 -2.32 0.37
CA VAL A 92 -1.35 -2.72 0.64
C VAL A 92 -2.27 -1.88 -0.23
N GLN A 93 -3.10 -2.53 -1.04
CA GLN A 93 -3.99 -1.90 -2.01
C GLN A 93 -5.45 -2.04 -1.59
N PHE A 94 -6.16 -0.92 -1.59
CA PHE A 94 -7.56 -0.83 -1.23
C PHE A 94 -8.41 -0.25 -2.36
N ALA A 95 -9.65 -0.71 -2.47
CA ALA A 95 -10.71 -0.02 -3.17
C ALA A 95 -11.63 0.65 -2.16
N LEU A 96 -11.79 1.96 -2.24
CA LEU A 96 -12.63 2.76 -1.35
C LEU A 96 -13.84 3.27 -2.13
N ASP A 97 -15.03 3.06 -1.58
CA ASP A 97 -16.27 3.65 -2.14
C ASP A 97 -16.24 5.17 -1.96
N PRO A 98 -16.34 5.96 -3.04
CA PRO A 98 -16.32 7.43 -2.94
C PRO A 98 -17.54 8.04 -2.24
N GLN A 99 -18.59 7.26 -1.99
CA GLN A 99 -19.85 7.71 -1.40
C GLN A 99 -20.07 7.22 0.03
N SER A 100 -19.25 6.29 0.49
CA SER A 100 -19.33 5.71 1.84
C SER A 100 -17.93 5.47 2.42
N PHE A 101 -17.86 4.88 3.63
CA PHE A 101 -16.61 4.41 4.19
C PHE A 101 -16.35 2.92 3.91
N ASP A 102 -17.15 2.31 3.02
CA ASP A 102 -16.94 0.93 2.62
C ASP A 102 -15.69 0.81 1.78
N TYR A 103 -14.87 -0.17 2.12
CA TYR A 103 -13.65 -0.45 1.37
C TYR A 103 -13.40 -1.96 1.26
N PHE A 104 -12.66 -2.34 0.26
CA PHE A 104 -12.18 -3.70 0.04
C PHE A 104 -10.67 -3.73 0.00
N LEU A 105 -10.09 -4.74 0.63
CA LEU A 105 -8.70 -5.09 0.41
C LEU A 105 -8.59 -5.79 -0.94
N ILE A 106 -7.81 -5.20 -1.85
CA ILE A 106 -7.58 -5.75 -3.19
C ILE A 106 -6.40 -6.73 -3.13
N GLU A 107 -5.25 -6.25 -2.64
CA GLU A 107 -4.01 -7.01 -2.68
C GLU A 107 -3.06 -6.60 -1.55
N VAL A 108 -2.26 -7.55 -1.09
CA VAL A 108 -1.16 -7.34 -0.16
C VAL A 108 0.12 -7.89 -0.80
N ASN A 109 1.09 -7.02 -1.01
CA ASN A 109 2.36 -7.36 -1.63
C ASN A 109 3.50 -7.25 -0.60
N PRO A 110 3.91 -8.37 0.05
CA PRO A 110 4.95 -8.34 1.10
C PRO A 110 6.35 -8.25 0.50
N ARG A 111 6.58 -7.21 -0.24
CA ARG A 111 7.83 -6.94 -0.96
C ARG A 111 7.97 -5.46 -1.29
N VAL A 112 9.18 -5.01 -1.55
CA VAL A 112 9.45 -3.73 -2.20
C VAL A 112 9.06 -3.82 -3.68
N SER A 113 8.43 -2.79 -4.21
CA SER A 113 7.87 -2.73 -5.56
C SER A 113 8.21 -1.41 -6.27
N ARG A 114 7.66 -1.22 -7.47
CA ARG A 114 7.79 0.05 -8.20
C ARG A 114 7.13 1.21 -7.46
N SER A 115 5.98 0.97 -6.83
CA SER A 115 5.29 1.95 -5.99
C SER A 115 6.12 2.36 -4.77
N SER A 116 6.91 1.44 -4.19
CA SER A 116 7.84 1.76 -3.11
C SER A 116 8.94 2.74 -3.53
N ALA A 117 9.35 2.72 -4.80
CA ALA A 117 10.31 3.70 -5.34
C ALA A 117 9.69 5.10 -5.44
N LEU A 118 8.44 5.20 -5.91
CA LEU A 118 7.68 6.46 -5.91
C LEU A 118 7.47 6.98 -4.49
N ALA A 119 7.00 6.13 -3.58
CA ALA A 119 6.79 6.46 -2.17
C ALA A 119 8.10 6.94 -1.50
N SER A 120 9.22 6.27 -1.79
CA SER A 120 10.53 6.68 -1.27
C SER A 120 10.96 8.04 -1.78
N LYS A 121 10.67 8.35 -3.05
CA LYS A 121 10.96 9.66 -3.65
C LYS A 121 10.07 10.75 -3.04
N ALA A 122 8.77 10.48 -2.88
CA ALA A 122 7.82 11.42 -2.33
C ALA A 122 8.08 11.75 -0.85
N SER A 123 8.39 10.72 -0.05
CA SER A 123 8.55 10.84 1.39
C SER A 123 9.99 11.11 1.86
N GLY A 124 10.99 10.91 0.99
CA GLY A 124 12.39 10.90 1.40
C GLY A 124 12.78 9.68 2.25
N TYR A 125 11.85 8.75 2.50
CA TYR A 125 12.08 7.55 3.31
C TYR A 125 12.61 6.42 2.43
N PRO A 126 13.83 5.91 2.65
CA PRO A 126 14.46 4.92 1.77
C PRO A 126 13.95 3.49 2.06
N ILE A 127 12.74 3.16 1.61
CA ILE A 127 12.03 1.90 1.94
C ILE A 127 12.90 0.67 1.65
N ALA A 128 13.54 0.59 0.49
CA ALA A 128 14.36 -0.56 0.11
C ALA A 128 15.57 -0.74 1.04
N ARG A 129 16.25 0.36 1.39
CA ARG A 129 17.39 0.34 2.33
C ARG A 129 16.97 -0.10 3.73
N VAL A 130 15.83 0.41 4.20
CA VAL A 130 15.29 0.06 5.52
C VAL A 130 14.86 -1.41 5.54
N SER A 131 14.13 -1.87 4.51
CA SER A 131 13.71 -3.27 4.38
C SER A 131 14.89 -4.23 4.34
N ALA A 132 15.98 -3.89 3.63
CA ALA A 132 17.19 -4.69 3.62
C ALA A 132 17.85 -4.80 5.00
N LYS A 133 17.85 -3.72 5.79
CA LYS A 133 18.37 -3.72 7.15
C LYS A 133 17.50 -4.54 8.12
N ILE A 134 16.16 -4.47 7.96
CA ILE A 134 15.24 -5.32 8.72
C ILE A 134 15.50 -6.80 8.40
N ALA A 135 15.70 -7.15 7.13
CA ALA A 135 15.98 -8.52 6.71
C ALA A 135 17.25 -9.14 7.33
N VAL A 136 18.20 -8.32 7.79
CA VAL A 136 19.38 -8.78 8.55
C VAL A 136 19.21 -8.62 10.06
N GLY A 137 17.98 -8.40 10.54
CA GLY A 137 17.62 -8.42 11.96
C GLY A 137 17.67 -7.08 12.68
N MET A 138 17.88 -5.96 11.99
CA MET A 138 17.83 -4.63 12.62
C MET A 138 16.40 -4.20 12.87
N ARG A 139 16.16 -3.49 13.97
CA ARG A 139 14.88 -2.88 14.30
C ARG A 139 14.77 -1.47 13.73
N LEU A 140 13.55 -0.98 13.54
CA LEU A 140 13.29 0.35 13.00
C LEU A 140 13.87 1.47 13.86
N ASP A 141 13.90 1.31 15.18
CA ASP A 141 14.49 2.26 16.13
C ASP A 141 16.03 2.28 16.10
N GLU A 142 16.66 1.20 15.62
CA GLU A 142 18.13 1.07 15.46
C GLU A 142 18.62 1.59 14.10
N ILE A 143 17.71 1.67 13.12
CA ILE A 143 18.04 2.12 11.76
C ILE A 143 18.03 3.65 11.70
N MET A 144 19.19 4.28 11.70
CA MET A 144 19.28 5.72 11.51
C MET A 144 19.16 6.12 10.04
N LEU A 145 18.26 7.05 9.78
CA LEU A 145 18.19 7.88 8.57
C LEU A 145 19.09 9.11 8.76
N ALA A 146 18.94 10.13 7.91
CA ALA A 146 19.81 11.30 8.01
C ALA A 146 19.74 11.99 9.38
N ASN A 147 18.53 12.22 9.88
CA ASN A 147 18.30 13.00 11.11
C ASN A 147 17.38 12.32 12.13
N THR A 148 16.77 11.19 11.79
CA THR A 148 15.79 10.50 12.64
C THR A 148 15.93 8.99 12.53
N PRO A 149 15.55 8.22 13.57
CA PRO A 149 15.35 6.77 13.43
C PRO A 149 14.24 6.43 12.41
N ALA A 150 14.35 5.27 11.79
CA ALA A 150 13.41 4.82 10.77
C ALA A 150 12.01 4.43 11.32
N CYS A 151 11.81 4.49 12.63
CA CYS A 151 10.52 4.23 13.28
C CYS A 151 9.54 5.42 13.24
N PHE A 152 9.96 6.58 12.74
CA PHE A 152 9.08 7.75 12.59
C PHE A 152 8.47 7.79 11.18
N GLU A 153 7.17 8.04 11.12
CA GLU A 153 6.48 8.27 9.84
C GLU A 153 6.95 9.59 9.22
N PRO A 154 7.30 9.59 7.92
CA PRO A 154 7.68 10.82 7.24
C PRO A 154 6.47 11.74 7.03
N ALA A 155 6.69 13.05 7.05
CA ALA A 155 5.75 14.03 6.55
C ALA A 155 5.92 14.21 5.04
N LEU A 156 4.80 14.48 4.36
CA LEU A 156 4.77 14.75 2.92
C LEU A 156 4.34 16.21 2.71
N ASP A 157 5.29 17.04 2.28
CA ASP A 157 5.09 18.48 2.12
C ASP A 157 4.78 18.88 0.66
N TYR A 158 4.82 17.93 -0.27
CA TYR A 158 4.57 18.16 -1.69
C TYR A 158 3.99 16.91 -2.38
N VAL A 159 3.39 17.10 -3.54
CA VAL A 159 2.79 16.03 -4.35
C VAL A 159 3.78 15.58 -5.43
N VAL A 160 3.89 14.29 -5.62
CA VAL A 160 4.72 13.65 -6.64
C VAL A 160 3.86 12.82 -7.58
#